data_1a1565e133687d43aed96cd32e1bb907
#
_entry.id   1a1565e133687d43aed96cd32e1bb907
#
_cell.length_a   1.000
_cell.length_b   1.000
_cell.length_c   1.000
_cell.angle_alpha   90.00
_cell.angle_beta   90.00
_cell.angle_gamma   90.00
#
_symmetry.space_group_name_H-M   'P 1'
#
loop_
_entity.id
_entity.type
_entity.pdbx_description
1 polymer ?
#
loop_
_entity_poly.entity_id
_entity_poly.type
_entity_poly.pdbx_seq_one_letter_code
_entity_poly.pdbx_strand_id
1 'polypeptide(L)'
;MHRRVIFPRSLQYLLAIVEHGSFTRAAEVLHVSQPTLSQQIKNLEESLQSQLLDRSGRTVRLTDAGEIYLQHARSAWGELDAGTRAIHDVQDLSRGSLRLGWNPITDYLTCSLLVNFNSLYPGITLSTLEMPQNDIKDALAEDRVDIGIAFSSTLTAEEPSDEVDSHILFIEPLSLVVSKGHPLATQRGSLSKHALEQEPMVLFSPDYALRQHIDMYCLEQGIRPPIAIESTSLSVIMEIVRFGRLATILPDTIACAQHGFHSIPLLPELPHHTISLICRKGAYRSPACQAFAELAAEWSALRCQLECSKRLRPCPLTDTCLRSKSPSDGKADFDGRAAAASDAAPLVTKGDSKRHNAPRIGKPSV
;
A
#
# COMPACT_ATOMS: atom_id res chain seq x y z
N MET A 1 4.15 -19.88 -40.39
CA MET A 1 3.34 -20.27 -39.24
C MET A 1 2.49 -19.07 -38.84
N HIS A 2 1.20 -19.08 -39.17
CA HIS A 2 0.28 -18.01 -38.77
C HIS A 2 -0.07 -18.21 -37.31
N ARG A 3 0.54 -17.44 -36.42
CA ARG A 3 0.07 -17.29 -35.02
C ARG A 3 -1.31 -16.67 -35.08
N ARG A 4 -2.37 -17.47 -34.92
CA ARG A 4 -3.73 -16.96 -34.66
C ARG A 4 -3.69 -16.18 -33.35
N VAL A 5 -4.03 -14.91 -33.41
CA VAL A 5 -4.24 -14.08 -32.21
C VAL A 5 -5.39 -14.72 -31.43
N ILE A 6 -5.07 -15.20 -30.24
CA ILE A 6 -6.06 -15.79 -29.32
C ILE A 6 -6.90 -14.65 -28.78
N PHE A 7 -8.20 -14.66 -29.10
CA PHE A 7 -9.12 -13.59 -28.74
C PHE A 7 -9.28 -13.44 -27.21
N PRO A 8 -9.50 -12.21 -26.71
CA PRO A 8 -9.70 -11.93 -25.27
C PRO A 8 -10.78 -12.77 -24.59
N ARG A 9 -11.80 -13.23 -25.33
CA ARG A 9 -12.91 -14.05 -24.80
C ARG A 9 -12.48 -15.40 -24.27
N SER A 10 -11.57 -16.09 -24.93
CA SER A 10 -11.10 -17.40 -24.44
C SER A 10 -10.30 -17.28 -23.13
N LEU A 11 -9.62 -16.16 -22.92
CA LEU A 11 -8.95 -15.86 -21.65
C LEU A 11 -9.94 -15.57 -20.53
N GLN A 12 -10.97 -14.76 -20.79
CA GLN A 12 -12.05 -14.51 -19.81
C GLN A 12 -12.73 -15.81 -19.40
N TYR A 13 -12.96 -16.69 -20.38
CA TYR A 13 -13.58 -17.98 -20.14
C TYR A 13 -12.69 -18.89 -19.27
N LEU A 14 -11.39 -18.93 -19.55
CA LEU A 14 -10.44 -19.70 -18.76
C LEU A 14 -10.38 -19.17 -17.32
N LEU A 15 -10.24 -17.86 -17.14
CA LEU A 15 -10.22 -17.22 -15.82
C LEU A 15 -11.48 -17.53 -15.00
N ALA A 16 -12.66 -17.36 -15.59
CA ALA A 16 -13.91 -17.64 -14.90
C ALA A 16 -14.07 -19.13 -14.52
N ILE A 17 -13.61 -20.05 -15.37
CA ILE A 17 -13.66 -21.49 -15.06
C ILE A 17 -12.75 -21.82 -13.87
N VAL A 18 -11.56 -21.25 -13.84
CA VAL A 18 -10.60 -21.47 -12.76
C VAL A 18 -11.12 -20.88 -11.44
N GLU A 19 -11.67 -19.67 -11.48
CA GLU A 19 -12.23 -18.99 -10.32
C GLU A 19 -13.41 -19.74 -9.69
N HIS A 20 -14.30 -20.25 -10.54
CA HIS A 20 -15.51 -20.93 -10.08
C HIS A 20 -15.37 -22.46 -9.98
N GLY A 21 -14.27 -23.04 -10.44
CA GLY A 21 -14.01 -24.49 -10.45
C GLY A 21 -15.05 -25.32 -11.24
N SER A 22 -15.88 -24.66 -12.08
CA SER A 22 -17.03 -25.29 -12.76
C SER A 22 -17.37 -24.57 -14.05
N PHE A 23 -17.49 -25.31 -15.14
CA PHE A 23 -17.97 -24.80 -16.43
C PHE A 23 -19.38 -24.22 -16.36
N THR A 24 -20.28 -24.87 -15.60
CA THR A 24 -21.67 -24.43 -15.48
C THR A 24 -21.77 -23.09 -14.77
N ARG A 25 -21.08 -22.94 -13.62
CA ARG A 25 -21.05 -21.69 -12.88
C ARG A 25 -20.38 -20.56 -13.64
N ALA A 26 -19.26 -20.84 -14.30
CA ALA A 26 -18.57 -19.85 -15.14
C ALA A 26 -19.47 -19.39 -16.30
N ALA A 27 -20.21 -20.28 -16.94
CA ALA A 27 -21.14 -19.95 -18.00
C ALA A 27 -22.30 -19.07 -17.51
N GLU A 28 -22.85 -19.35 -16.32
CA GLU A 28 -23.88 -18.52 -15.67
C GLU A 28 -23.38 -17.10 -15.41
N VAL A 29 -22.21 -16.96 -14.80
CA VAL A 29 -21.61 -15.65 -14.48
C VAL A 29 -21.30 -14.85 -15.75
N LEU A 30 -20.85 -15.52 -16.80
CA LEU A 30 -20.51 -14.88 -18.07
C LEU A 30 -21.72 -14.70 -19.01
N HIS A 31 -22.91 -15.11 -18.59
CA HIS A 31 -24.13 -15.06 -19.37
C HIS A 31 -24.01 -15.74 -20.76
N VAL A 32 -23.31 -16.87 -20.80
CA VAL A 32 -23.14 -17.69 -22.02
C VAL A 32 -23.65 -19.12 -21.83
N SER A 33 -23.88 -19.85 -22.91
CA SER A 33 -24.20 -21.27 -22.77
C SER A 33 -22.96 -22.09 -22.40
N GLN A 34 -23.12 -23.08 -21.54
CA GLN A 34 -22.02 -23.98 -21.15
C GLN A 34 -21.37 -24.69 -22.35
N PRO A 35 -22.12 -25.15 -23.38
CA PRO A 35 -21.54 -25.70 -24.62
C PRO A 35 -20.64 -24.70 -25.35
N THR A 36 -21.04 -23.43 -25.43
CA THR A 36 -20.24 -22.36 -26.05
C THR A 36 -18.91 -22.16 -25.28
N LEU A 37 -18.98 -22.09 -23.94
CA LEU A 37 -17.82 -21.96 -23.08
C LEU A 37 -16.87 -23.14 -23.26
N SER A 38 -17.40 -24.37 -23.24
CA SER A 38 -16.61 -25.60 -23.38
C SER A 38 -15.93 -25.67 -24.74
N GLN A 39 -16.62 -25.29 -25.83
CA GLN A 39 -16.05 -25.26 -27.17
C GLN A 39 -14.94 -24.23 -27.33
N GLN A 40 -15.05 -23.06 -26.69
CA GLN A 40 -14.03 -22.01 -26.76
C GLN A 40 -12.76 -22.44 -26.03
N ILE A 41 -12.89 -23.10 -24.87
CA ILE A 41 -11.73 -23.67 -24.16
C ILE A 41 -11.09 -24.80 -24.97
N LYS A 42 -11.89 -25.67 -25.55
CA LYS A 42 -11.37 -26.74 -26.42
C LYS A 42 -10.58 -26.17 -27.61
N ASN A 43 -11.08 -25.15 -28.27
CA ASN A 43 -10.39 -24.46 -29.35
C ASN A 43 -9.07 -23.83 -28.89
N LEU A 44 -9.04 -23.29 -27.66
CA LEU A 44 -7.84 -22.75 -27.05
C LEU A 44 -6.81 -23.85 -26.80
N GLU A 45 -7.19 -24.95 -26.16
CA GLU A 45 -6.35 -26.12 -25.89
C GLU A 45 -5.81 -26.74 -27.19
N GLU A 46 -6.64 -26.86 -28.22
CA GLU A 46 -6.23 -27.32 -29.55
C GLU A 46 -5.21 -26.39 -30.22
N SER A 47 -5.40 -25.07 -30.09
CA SER A 47 -4.48 -24.08 -30.66
C SER A 47 -3.11 -24.10 -30.00
N LEU A 48 -3.07 -24.43 -28.71
CA LEU A 48 -1.85 -24.55 -27.90
C LEU A 48 -1.25 -25.95 -27.92
N GLN A 49 -1.96 -26.93 -28.52
CA GLN A 49 -1.61 -28.36 -28.52
C GLN A 49 -1.33 -28.90 -27.10
N SER A 50 -2.03 -28.35 -26.12
CA SER A 50 -1.87 -28.70 -24.71
C SER A 50 -3.18 -28.55 -23.95
N GLN A 51 -3.45 -29.47 -23.03
CA GLN A 51 -4.58 -29.37 -22.10
C GLN A 51 -4.25 -28.38 -20.99
N LEU A 52 -5.09 -27.39 -20.79
CA LEU A 52 -4.94 -26.38 -19.73
C LEU A 52 -5.75 -26.74 -18.48
N LEU A 53 -6.83 -27.53 -18.64
CA LEU A 53 -7.73 -27.88 -17.58
C LEU A 53 -7.79 -29.40 -17.38
N ASP A 54 -7.59 -29.87 -16.15
CA ASP A 54 -7.90 -31.20 -15.70
C ASP A 54 -9.39 -31.28 -15.30
N ARG A 55 -10.11 -32.17 -16.00
CA ARG A 55 -11.57 -32.40 -15.83
C ARG A 55 -11.87 -33.77 -15.21
N SER A 56 -10.83 -34.50 -14.78
CA SER A 56 -10.98 -35.87 -14.24
C SER A 56 -11.61 -35.91 -12.85
N GLY A 57 -11.53 -34.80 -12.10
CA GLY A 57 -12.06 -34.71 -10.75
C GLY A 57 -13.47 -34.12 -10.65
N ARG A 58 -13.95 -33.97 -9.41
CA ARG A 58 -15.26 -33.35 -9.10
C ARG A 58 -15.27 -31.83 -9.38
N THR A 59 -14.11 -31.22 -9.33
CA THR A 59 -13.87 -29.79 -9.62
C THR A 59 -12.83 -29.68 -10.72
N VAL A 60 -13.00 -28.72 -11.61
CA VAL A 60 -12.03 -28.41 -12.66
C VAL A 60 -10.80 -27.76 -12.05
N ARG A 61 -9.61 -28.23 -12.42
CA ARG A 61 -8.32 -27.70 -11.97
C ARG A 61 -7.44 -27.36 -13.14
N LEU A 62 -6.44 -26.53 -12.91
CA LEU A 62 -5.38 -26.28 -13.90
C LEU A 62 -4.45 -27.50 -14.01
N THR A 63 -3.91 -27.73 -15.20
CA THR A 63 -2.70 -28.52 -15.41
C THR A 63 -1.48 -27.63 -15.24
N ASP A 64 -0.26 -28.20 -15.16
CA ASP A 64 1.01 -27.42 -15.12
C ASP A 64 1.10 -26.45 -16.33
N ALA A 65 0.71 -26.91 -17.52
CA ALA A 65 0.61 -26.05 -18.71
C ALA A 65 -0.45 -24.97 -18.57
N GLY A 66 -1.55 -25.27 -17.87
CA GLY A 66 -2.62 -24.33 -17.53
C GLY A 66 -2.15 -23.24 -16.60
N GLU A 67 -1.35 -23.56 -15.59
CA GLU A 67 -0.79 -22.60 -14.64
C GLU A 67 0.16 -21.63 -15.35
N ILE A 68 1.11 -22.15 -16.13
CA ILE A 68 2.03 -21.34 -16.93
C ILE A 68 1.26 -20.42 -17.88
N TYR A 69 0.30 -20.97 -18.61
CA TYR A 69 -0.50 -20.21 -19.57
C TYR A 69 -1.34 -19.12 -18.86
N LEU A 70 -1.94 -19.44 -17.72
CA LEU A 70 -2.77 -18.52 -16.96
C LEU A 70 -1.98 -17.34 -16.42
N GLN A 71 -0.75 -17.57 -15.94
CA GLN A 71 0.14 -16.51 -15.50
C GLN A 71 0.41 -15.50 -16.62
N HIS A 72 0.80 -15.96 -17.80
CA HIS A 72 1.04 -15.09 -18.96
C HIS A 72 -0.26 -14.46 -19.50
N ALA A 73 -1.36 -15.19 -19.43
CA ALA A 73 -2.67 -14.70 -19.83
C ALA A 73 -3.17 -13.54 -18.95
N ARG A 74 -2.96 -13.61 -17.63
CA ARG A 74 -3.27 -12.52 -16.70
C ARG A 74 -2.48 -11.26 -17.02
N SER A 75 -1.17 -11.40 -17.24
CA SER A 75 -0.32 -10.26 -17.61
C SER A 75 -0.77 -9.62 -18.93
N ALA A 76 -1.07 -10.44 -19.95
CA ALA A 76 -1.56 -9.93 -21.23
C ALA A 76 -2.93 -9.23 -21.11
N TRP A 77 -3.84 -9.76 -20.28
CA TRP A 77 -5.13 -9.13 -20.00
C TRP A 77 -4.95 -7.78 -19.31
N GLY A 78 -4.07 -7.71 -18.31
CA GLY A 78 -3.74 -6.48 -17.62
C GLY A 78 -3.23 -5.39 -18.56
N GLU A 79 -2.36 -5.73 -19.51
CA GLU A 79 -1.88 -4.78 -20.53
C GLU A 79 -2.99 -4.28 -21.46
N LEU A 80 -3.90 -5.16 -21.89
CA LEU A 80 -5.05 -4.76 -22.73
C LEU A 80 -6.04 -3.88 -21.97
N ASP A 81 -6.28 -4.20 -20.70
CA ASP A 81 -7.15 -3.42 -19.83
C ASP A 81 -6.51 -2.07 -19.49
N ALA A 82 -5.20 -2.03 -19.24
CA ALA A 82 -4.44 -0.79 -19.09
C ALA A 82 -4.52 0.08 -20.36
N GLY A 83 -4.38 -0.51 -21.54
CA GLY A 83 -4.55 0.18 -22.81
C GLY A 83 -5.95 0.77 -22.99
N THR A 84 -6.97 0.03 -22.58
CA THR A 84 -8.37 0.52 -22.63
C THR A 84 -8.56 1.68 -21.64
N ARG A 85 -8.04 1.56 -20.42
CA ARG A 85 -8.04 2.66 -19.45
C ARG A 85 -7.29 3.88 -19.99
N ALA A 86 -6.11 3.66 -20.58
CA ALA A 86 -5.31 4.74 -21.15
C ALA A 86 -6.07 5.56 -22.19
N ILE A 87 -6.86 4.93 -23.04
CA ILE A 87 -7.68 5.63 -24.05
C ILE A 87 -8.73 6.52 -23.36
N HIS A 88 -9.30 6.06 -22.25
CA HIS A 88 -10.25 6.86 -21.47
C HIS A 88 -9.59 7.94 -20.62
N ASP A 89 -8.36 7.68 -20.14
CA ASP A 89 -7.61 8.60 -19.28
C ASP A 89 -6.92 9.74 -20.07
N VAL A 90 -6.75 9.59 -21.39
CA VAL A 90 -6.05 10.56 -22.25
C VAL A 90 -6.75 11.92 -22.33
N GLN A 91 -7.98 12.02 -21.90
CA GLN A 91 -8.72 13.25 -22.13
C GLN A 91 -8.80 14.20 -20.96
N ASP A 92 -8.62 13.77 -19.72
CA ASP A 92 -8.56 14.69 -18.55
C ASP A 92 -8.42 13.87 -17.25
N LEU A 93 -7.54 14.28 -16.35
CA LEU A 93 -7.54 13.89 -14.94
C LEU A 93 -8.90 14.15 -14.22
N SER A 94 -9.90 14.58 -14.99
CA SER A 94 -11.28 14.80 -14.56
C SER A 94 -12.07 13.51 -14.39
N ARG A 95 -11.60 12.38 -14.94
CA ARG A 95 -12.23 11.06 -14.80
C ARG A 95 -11.16 9.96 -14.87
N GLY A 96 -11.30 8.97 -14.01
CA GLY A 96 -10.38 7.82 -14.01
C GLY A 96 -10.44 7.05 -12.71
N SER A 97 -9.57 6.07 -12.61
CA SER A 97 -9.40 5.29 -11.37
C SER A 97 -7.92 5.02 -11.11
N LEU A 98 -7.56 4.94 -9.84
CA LEU A 98 -6.24 4.57 -9.37
C LEU A 98 -6.38 3.54 -8.25
N ARG A 99 -5.72 2.41 -8.40
CA ARG A 99 -5.73 1.30 -7.43
C ARG A 99 -4.40 1.29 -6.68
N LEU A 100 -4.47 1.43 -5.36
CA LEU A 100 -3.31 1.47 -4.48
C LEU A 100 -3.26 0.20 -3.63
N GLY A 101 -2.10 -0.44 -3.60
CA GLY A 101 -1.78 -1.53 -2.67
C GLY A 101 -0.90 -1.01 -1.53
N TRP A 102 -1.20 -1.38 -0.29
CA TRP A 102 -0.44 -0.97 0.87
C TRP A 102 -0.55 -1.97 2.02
N ASN A 103 0.29 -1.82 3.02
CA ASN A 103 0.17 -2.60 4.24
C ASN A 103 -0.44 -1.73 5.39
N PRO A 104 -0.88 -2.34 6.50
CA PRO A 104 -1.57 -1.64 7.59
C PRO A 104 -0.83 -0.47 8.23
N ILE A 105 0.46 -0.32 7.96
CA ILE A 105 1.28 0.77 8.50
C ILE A 105 1.44 1.89 7.49
N THR A 106 1.70 1.51 6.23
CA THR A 106 1.87 2.51 5.16
C THR A 106 0.56 3.22 4.84
N ASP A 107 -0.60 2.57 4.98
CA ASP A 107 -1.89 3.22 4.83
C ASP A 107 -2.04 4.38 5.82
N TYR A 108 -1.78 4.11 7.10
CA TYR A 108 -1.88 5.12 8.15
C TYR A 108 -0.91 6.29 7.92
N LEU A 109 0.33 6.00 7.52
CA LEU A 109 1.37 7.01 7.30
C LEU A 109 1.11 7.89 6.08
N THR A 110 0.34 7.40 5.10
CA THR A 110 0.13 8.07 3.80
C THR A 110 -1.30 8.58 3.59
N CYS A 111 -2.21 8.45 4.57
CA CYS A 111 -3.59 8.96 4.47
C CYS A 111 -3.68 10.42 4.02
N SER A 112 -2.79 11.30 4.51
CA SER A 112 -2.79 12.71 4.12
C SER A 112 -2.46 12.91 2.65
N LEU A 113 -1.64 12.05 2.05
CA LEU A 113 -1.35 12.05 0.62
C LEU A 113 -2.62 11.74 -0.20
N LEU A 114 -3.43 10.76 0.25
CA LEU A 114 -4.69 10.43 -0.41
C LEU A 114 -5.69 11.59 -0.36
N VAL A 115 -5.80 12.23 0.81
CA VAL A 115 -6.68 13.40 0.98
C VAL A 115 -6.25 14.51 0.03
N ASN A 116 -4.96 14.80 -0.06
CA ASN A 116 -4.42 15.81 -0.97
C ASN A 116 -4.70 15.45 -2.44
N PHE A 117 -4.46 14.20 -2.83
CA PHE A 117 -4.73 13.73 -4.18
C PHE A 117 -6.21 13.85 -4.55
N ASN A 118 -7.10 13.40 -3.68
CA ASN A 118 -8.55 13.50 -3.92
C ASN A 118 -9.03 14.97 -4.00
N SER A 119 -8.39 15.87 -3.26
CA SER A 119 -8.72 17.30 -3.31
C SER A 119 -8.30 17.95 -4.63
N LEU A 120 -7.15 17.53 -5.19
CA LEU A 120 -6.65 18.04 -6.47
C LEU A 120 -7.35 17.39 -7.66
N TYR A 121 -7.70 16.11 -7.55
CA TYR A 121 -8.27 15.32 -8.64
C TYR A 121 -9.57 14.63 -8.21
N PRO A 122 -10.65 15.38 -7.94
CA PRO A 122 -11.90 14.84 -7.38
C PRO A 122 -12.64 13.89 -8.34
N GLY A 123 -12.30 13.92 -9.63
CA GLY A 123 -12.85 13.01 -10.64
C GLY A 123 -12.16 11.64 -10.70
N ILE A 124 -11.05 11.46 -9.98
CA ILE A 124 -10.32 10.19 -9.93
C ILE A 124 -10.84 9.35 -8.75
N THR A 125 -11.37 8.18 -9.04
CA THR A 125 -11.75 7.21 -8.00
C THR A 125 -10.50 6.52 -7.47
N LEU A 126 -10.21 6.69 -6.17
CA LEU A 126 -9.16 5.95 -5.48
C LEU A 126 -9.74 4.66 -4.91
N SER A 127 -9.14 3.54 -5.25
CA SER A 127 -9.41 2.24 -4.63
C SER A 127 -8.16 1.77 -3.90
N THR A 128 -8.33 1.35 -2.65
CA THR A 128 -7.21 0.91 -1.81
C THR A 128 -7.39 -0.54 -1.44
N LEU A 129 -6.29 -1.29 -1.44
CA LEU A 129 -6.26 -2.70 -1.10
C LEU A 129 -5.15 -2.94 -0.07
N GLU A 130 -5.57 -3.29 1.15
CA GLU A 130 -4.66 -3.65 2.22
C GLU A 130 -4.23 -5.11 2.08
N MET A 131 -2.92 -5.37 2.16
CA MET A 131 -2.35 -6.70 2.02
C MET A 131 -0.96 -6.79 2.67
N PRO A 132 -0.43 -8.00 2.94
CA PRO A 132 0.97 -8.21 3.30
C PRO A 132 1.91 -7.67 2.21
N GLN A 133 3.12 -7.28 2.61
CA GLN A 133 4.05 -6.60 1.72
C GLN A 133 4.45 -7.42 0.48
N ASN A 134 4.67 -8.72 0.64
CA ASN A 134 5.04 -9.59 -0.48
C ASN A 134 3.93 -9.65 -1.53
N ASP A 135 2.67 -9.66 -1.08
CA ASP A 135 1.50 -9.69 -1.95
C ASP A 135 1.33 -8.39 -2.75
N ILE A 136 1.93 -7.26 -2.31
CA ILE A 136 1.91 -6.00 -3.07
C ILE A 136 2.68 -6.14 -4.38
N LYS A 137 3.84 -6.80 -4.38
CA LYS A 137 4.63 -7.06 -5.59
C LYS A 137 3.85 -7.96 -6.56
N ASP A 138 3.24 -9.02 -6.06
CA ASP A 138 2.40 -9.92 -6.86
C ASP A 138 1.17 -9.20 -7.40
N ALA A 139 0.54 -8.35 -6.59
CA ALA A 139 -0.61 -7.54 -7.02
C ALA A 139 -0.26 -6.54 -8.13
N LEU A 140 0.96 -5.97 -8.11
CA LEU A 140 1.48 -5.14 -9.20
C LEU A 140 1.76 -5.96 -10.47
N ALA A 141 2.37 -7.14 -10.32
CA ALA A 141 2.66 -8.04 -11.44
C ALA A 141 1.38 -8.55 -12.12
N GLU A 142 0.35 -8.81 -11.34
CA GLU A 142 -0.98 -9.28 -11.79
C GLU A 142 -1.94 -8.14 -12.18
N ASP A 143 -1.50 -6.87 -12.20
CA ASP A 143 -2.32 -5.69 -12.46
C ASP A 143 -3.57 -5.55 -11.57
N ARG A 144 -3.53 -6.09 -10.36
CA ARG A 144 -4.57 -5.89 -9.35
C ARG A 144 -4.52 -4.51 -8.72
N VAL A 145 -3.31 -3.94 -8.64
CA VAL A 145 -3.05 -2.56 -8.21
C VAL A 145 -2.12 -1.86 -9.21
N ASP A 146 -2.21 -0.54 -9.27
CA ASP A 146 -1.44 0.29 -10.19
C ASP A 146 -0.17 0.83 -9.52
N ILE A 147 -0.24 1.10 -8.22
CA ILE A 147 0.84 1.59 -7.37
C ILE A 147 0.83 0.83 -6.06
N GLY A 148 2.01 0.47 -5.57
CA GLY A 148 2.21 -0.05 -4.22
C GLY A 148 2.89 0.99 -3.32
N ILE A 149 2.52 1.03 -2.04
CA ILE A 149 3.25 1.75 -1.00
C ILE A 149 3.73 0.70 0.00
N ALA A 150 5.03 0.49 0.04
CA ALA A 150 5.64 -0.64 0.72
C ALA A 150 6.85 -0.21 1.55
N PHE A 151 7.25 -1.06 2.49
CA PHE A 151 8.53 -0.92 3.13
C PHE A 151 9.64 -1.44 2.22
N SER A 152 10.76 -0.71 2.15
CA SER A 152 12.03 -1.27 1.69
C SER A 152 12.96 -1.41 2.89
N SER A 153 13.58 -2.57 3.03
CA SER A 153 14.60 -2.79 4.05
C SER A 153 15.89 -2.09 3.63
N THR A 154 16.40 -1.23 4.51
CA THR A 154 17.76 -0.67 4.33
C THR A 154 18.85 -1.71 4.61
N LEU A 155 18.49 -2.82 5.26
CA LEU A 155 19.44 -3.88 5.64
C LEU A 155 19.62 -4.94 4.55
N THR A 156 18.59 -5.19 3.78
CA THR A 156 18.72 -5.91 2.53
C THR A 156 18.67 -4.86 1.43
N ALA A 157 19.85 -4.49 0.88
CA ALA A 157 19.87 -3.91 -0.45
C ALA A 157 19.18 -4.97 -1.33
N GLU A 158 17.85 -4.92 -1.42
CA GLU A 158 17.14 -5.68 -2.44
C GLU A 158 17.84 -5.26 -3.72
N GLU A 159 18.50 -6.21 -4.37
CA GLU A 159 19.01 -6.01 -5.70
C GLU A 159 17.92 -5.35 -6.51
N PRO A 160 18.23 -4.35 -7.33
CA PRO A 160 17.23 -3.64 -8.11
C PRO A 160 16.37 -4.71 -8.78
N SER A 161 15.12 -4.85 -8.32
CA SER A 161 14.20 -5.83 -8.88
C SER A 161 14.05 -5.49 -10.35
N ASP A 162 14.29 -6.47 -11.22
CA ASP A 162 14.06 -6.26 -12.65
C ASP A 162 12.58 -6.02 -12.97
N GLU A 163 11.70 -6.24 -12.01
CA GLU A 163 10.24 -6.21 -12.18
C GLU A 163 9.58 -4.92 -11.67
N VAL A 164 10.20 -4.20 -10.72
CA VAL A 164 9.57 -3.06 -10.04
C VAL A 164 10.50 -1.84 -9.99
N ASP A 165 9.96 -0.68 -10.34
CA ASP A 165 10.57 0.62 -10.06
C ASP A 165 10.19 1.04 -8.63
N SER A 166 11.17 1.48 -7.84
CA SER A 166 10.97 1.94 -6.47
C SER A 166 11.45 3.37 -6.29
N HIS A 167 10.62 4.19 -5.65
CA HIS A 167 10.95 5.56 -5.26
C HIS A 167 10.75 5.77 -3.76
N ILE A 168 11.84 6.11 -3.05
CA ILE A 168 11.78 6.34 -1.61
C ILE A 168 10.96 7.59 -1.33
N LEU A 169 9.95 7.46 -0.49
CA LEU A 169 9.14 8.58 -0.01
C LEU A 169 9.75 9.18 1.28
N PHE A 170 9.95 8.37 2.30
CA PHE A 170 10.51 8.83 3.57
C PHE A 170 11.03 7.66 4.41
N ILE A 171 11.75 8.01 5.48
CA ILE A 171 12.30 7.05 6.44
C ILE A 171 11.64 7.28 7.80
N GLU A 172 11.15 6.22 8.41
CA GLU A 172 10.52 6.24 9.72
C GLU A 172 11.37 5.52 10.76
N PRO A 173 11.69 6.17 11.89
CA PRO A 173 12.26 5.50 13.04
C PRO A 173 11.19 4.66 13.75
N LEU A 174 11.63 3.55 14.32
CA LEU A 174 10.80 2.66 15.11
C LEU A 174 11.12 2.84 16.60
N SER A 175 10.09 2.78 17.43
CA SER A 175 10.22 2.82 18.88
C SER A 175 9.33 1.79 19.55
N LEU A 176 9.66 1.48 20.79
CA LEU A 176 8.74 0.77 21.67
C LEU A 176 7.60 1.71 22.04
N VAL A 177 6.38 1.27 21.87
CA VAL A 177 5.15 2.03 22.13
C VAL A 177 4.37 1.35 23.24
N VAL A 178 4.04 2.12 24.25
CA VAL A 178 3.25 1.70 25.42
C VAL A 178 2.13 2.68 25.70
N SER A 179 1.13 2.29 26.49
CA SER A 179 0.12 3.25 26.97
C SER A 179 0.73 4.25 27.96
N LYS A 180 0.13 5.42 28.09
CA LYS A 180 0.54 6.42 29.11
C LYS A 180 0.44 5.90 30.55
N GLY A 181 -0.38 4.89 30.81
CA GLY A 181 -0.53 4.23 32.11
C GLY A 181 0.45 3.09 32.34
N HIS A 182 1.30 2.77 31.37
CA HIS A 182 2.29 1.72 31.47
C HIS A 182 3.43 2.11 32.40
N PRO A 183 4.04 1.19 33.18
CA PRO A 183 5.18 1.51 34.06
C PRO A 183 6.34 2.18 33.33
N LEU A 184 6.62 1.79 32.09
CA LEU A 184 7.66 2.39 31.25
C LEU A 184 7.32 3.79 30.72
N ALA A 185 6.10 4.26 30.83
CA ALA A 185 5.71 5.59 30.32
C ALA A 185 6.38 6.75 31.08
N THR A 186 6.90 6.50 32.27
CA THR A 186 7.70 7.47 33.05
C THR A 186 9.19 7.42 32.71
N GLN A 187 9.64 6.45 31.94
CA GLN A 187 11.02 6.29 31.50
C GLN A 187 11.48 7.51 30.69
N ARG A 188 12.61 8.08 31.10
CA ARG A 188 13.29 9.14 30.34
C ARG A 188 14.53 8.56 29.65
N GLY A 189 14.64 8.80 28.32
CA GLY A 189 15.74 8.28 27.51
C GLY A 189 15.43 6.93 26.88
N SER A 190 16.46 6.30 26.32
CA SER A 190 16.35 5.04 25.60
C SER A 190 16.23 3.84 26.55
N LEU A 191 15.46 2.85 26.14
CA LEU A 191 15.33 1.58 26.84
C LEU A 191 16.39 0.59 26.34
N SER A 192 17.04 -0.13 27.26
CA SER A 192 17.99 -1.18 26.86
C SER A 192 17.27 -2.39 26.26
N LYS A 193 17.95 -3.08 25.35
CA LYS A 193 17.43 -4.32 24.75
C LYS A 193 17.03 -5.39 25.78
N HIS A 194 17.74 -5.47 26.91
CA HIS A 194 17.44 -6.43 27.98
C HIS A 194 16.13 -6.12 28.71
N ALA A 195 15.76 -4.83 28.80
CA ALA A 195 14.47 -4.48 29.36
C ALA A 195 13.31 -4.90 28.43
N LEU A 196 13.54 -4.96 27.12
CA LEU A 196 12.56 -5.46 26.17
C LEU A 196 12.21 -6.94 26.38
N GLU A 197 13.15 -7.76 26.88
CA GLU A 197 12.90 -9.18 27.18
C GLU A 197 11.91 -9.40 28.33
N GLN A 198 11.69 -8.36 29.15
CA GLN A 198 10.76 -8.44 30.28
C GLN A 198 9.35 -7.94 29.92
N GLU A 199 9.20 -7.35 28.74
CA GLU A 199 7.95 -6.70 28.34
C GLU A 199 7.11 -7.63 27.45
N PRO A 200 5.92 -8.02 27.87
CA PRO A 200 5.01 -8.80 27.02
C PRO A 200 4.50 -7.93 25.87
N MET A 201 4.63 -8.44 24.65
CA MET A 201 4.37 -7.70 23.43
C MET A 201 3.11 -8.13 22.71
N VAL A 202 2.45 -7.18 22.05
CA VAL A 202 1.51 -7.44 20.97
C VAL A 202 2.17 -7.01 19.66
N LEU A 203 2.27 -7.92 18.70
CA LEU A 203 2.97 -7.69 17.43
C LEU A 203 2.11 -8.07 16.25
N PHE A 204 2.50 -7.62 15.06
CA PHE A 204 1.94 -8.16 13.83
C PHE A 204 2.24 -9.66 13.67
N SER A 205 1.38 -10.34 12.90
CA SER A 205 1.64 -11.72 12.47
C SER A 205 2.93 -11.83 11.66
N PRO A 206 3.61 -12.99 11.62
CA PRO A 206 4.93 -13.16 11.00
C PRO A 206 5.02 -12.80 9.51
N ASP A 207 3.90 -12.81 8.79
CA ASP A 207 3.82 -12.49 7.36
C ASP A 207 4.01 -11.00 7.06
N TYR A 208 3.98 -10.15 8.10
CA TYR A 208 4.10 -8.69 7.93
C TYR A 208 5.56 -8.24 8.05
N ALA A 209 5.97 -7.36 7.12
CA ALA A 209 7.34 -6.85 7.04
C ALA A 209 7.84 -6.20 8.33
N LEU A 210 7.00 -5.43 9.03
CA LEU A 210 7.39 -4.85 10.32
C LEU A 210 7.75 -5.94 11.34
N ARG A 211 6.97 -7.03 11.41
CA ARG A 211 7.25 -8.15 12.30
C ARG A 211 8.56 -8.82 11.93
N GLN A 212 8.81 -9.08 10.66
CA GLN A 212 10.06 -9.69 10.19
C GLN A 212 11.29 -8.84 10.57
N HIS A 213 11.18 -7.51 10.46
CA HIS A 213 12.25 -6.60 10.87
C HIS A 213 12.48 -6.61 12.39
N ILE A 214 11.41 -6.68 13.18
CA ILE A 214 11.51 -6.81 14.65
C ILE A 214 12.18 -8.14 15.01
N ASP A 215 11.77 -9.22 14.39
CA ASP A 215 12.32 -10.55 14.64
C ASP A 215 13.81 -10.62 14.26
N MET A 216 14.20 -9.99 13.14
CA MET A 216 15.60 -9.89 12.72
C MET A 216 16.44 -9.07 13.72
N TYR A 217 15.94 -7.91 14.15
CA TYR A 217 16.58 -7.13 15.19
C TYR A 217 16.74 -7.92 16.49
N CYS A 218 15.70 -8.63 16.93
CA CYS A 218 15.76 -9.47 18.13
C CYS A 218 16.81 -10.57 18.01
N LEU A 219 16.87 -11.21 16.83
CA LEU A 219 17.88 -12.24 16.53
C LEU A 219 19.30 -11.68 16.57
N GLU A 220 19.55 -10.56 15.91
CA GLU A 220 20.85 -9.88 15.87
C GLU A 220 21.31 -9.42 17.28
N GLN A 221 20.35 -8.95 18.09
CA GLN A 221 20.63 -8.49 19.45
C GLN A 221 20.69 -9.62 20.48
N GLY A 222 20.33 -10.86 20.09
CA GLY A 222 20.32 -12.02 20.96
C GLY A 222 19.24 -11.95 22.05
N ILE A 223 18.10 -11.31 21.79
CA ILE A 223 16.98 -11.14 22.71
C ILE A 223 15.73 -11.88 22.24
N ARG A 224 14.83 -12.22 23.17
CA ARG A 224 13.57 -12.90 22.87
C ARG A 224 12.45 -12.35 23.75
N PRO A 225 11.86 -11.22 23.39
CA PRO A 225 10.74 -10.66 24.12
C PRO A 225 9.52 -11.62 24.05
N PRO A 226 8.75 -11.77 25.14
CA PRO A 226 7.57 -12.63 25.15
C PRO A 226 6.47 -12.00 24.28
N ILE A 227 6.01 -12.74 23.26
CA ILE A 227 4.90 -12.32 22.42
C ILE A 227 3.62 -12.88 23.04
N ALA A 228 2.79 -12.00 23.56
CA ALA A 228 1.53 -12.37 24.20
C ALA A 228 0.36 -12.46 23.20
N ILE A 229 0.35 -11.59 22.18
CA ILE A 229 -0.71 -11.51 21.18
C ILE A 229 -0.10 -11.22 19.80
N GLU A 230 -0.63 -11.87 18.79
CA GLU A 230 -0.35 -11.59 17.39
C GLU A 230 -1.63 -11.12 16.69
N SER A 231 -1.53 -10.12 15.80
CA SER A 231 -2.68 -9.58 15.07
C SER A 231 -2.27 -9.15 13.66
N THR A 232 -3.21 -9.18 12.73
CA THR A 232 -3.04 -8.64 11.36
C THR A 232 -3.48 -7.18 11.25
N SER A 233 -4.10 -6.61 12.29
CA SER A 233 -4.71 -5.28 12.28
C SER A 233 -3.97 -4.31 13.17
N LEU A 234 -3.50 -3.19 12.60
CA LEU A 234 -2.88 -2.10 13.35
C LEU A 234 -3.82 -1.50 14.39
N SER A 235 -5.10 -1.31 14.05
CA SER A 235 -6.09 -0.75 14.98
C SER A 235 -6.30 -1.63 16.19
N VAL A 236 -6.34 -2.95 16.01
CA VAL A 236 -6.45 -3.92 17.12
C VAL A 236 -5.21 -3.86 18.01
N ILE A 237 -4.01 -3.84 17.43
CA ILE A 237 -2.75 -3.71 18.17
C ILE A 237 -2.78 -2.43 19.01
N MET A 238 -3.13 -1.29 18.40
CA MET A 238 -3.18 0.00 19.10
C MET A 238 -4.19 -0.01 20.27
N GLU A 239 -5.39 -0.58 20.08
CA GLU A 239 -6.37 -0.66 21.16
C GLU A 239 -5.92 -1.58 22.31
N ILE A 240 -5.29 -2.72 22.00
CA ILE A 240 -4.72 -3.61 23.01
C ILE A 240 -3.65 -2.88 23.84
N VAL A 241 -2.75 -2.13 23.20
CA VAL A 241 -1.73 -1.33 23.89
C VAL A 241 -2.37 -0.22 24.71
N ARG A 242 -3.39 0.46 24.16
CA ARG A 242 -4.06 1.59 24.83
C ARG A 242 -4.72 1.18 26.16
N PHE A 243 -5.40 0.05 26.18
CA PHE A 243 -6.16 -0.42 27.34
C PHE A 243 -5.40 -1.45 28.20
N GLY A 244 -4.33 -2.04 27.67
CA GLY A 244 -3.58 -3.09 28.31
C GLY A 244 -2.27 -2.62 28.95
N ARG A 245 -1.50 -3.63 29.37
CA ARG A 245 -0.10 -3.48 29.83
C ARG A 245 0.87 -4.14 28.85
N LEU A 246 0.47 -4.26 27.59
CA LEU A 246 1.34 -4.80 26.55
C LEU A 246 2.05 -3.67 25.83
N ALA A 247 3.25 -3.98 25.37
CA ALA A 247 4.03 -3.08 24.51
C ALA A 247 3.95 -3.52 23.05
N THR A 248 4.25 -2.61 22.14
CA THR A 248 4.44 -2.91 20.73
C THR A 248 5.60 -2.11 20.15
N ILE A 249 6.00 -2.42 18.93
CA ILE A 249 6.97 -1.62 18.18
C ILE A 249 6.26 -1.05 16.94
N LEU A 250 6.26 0.27 16.82
CA LEU A 250 5.61 0.99 15.72
C LEU A 250 6.46 2.19 15.29
N PRO A 251 6.22 2.74 14.08
CA PRO A 251 6.75 4.03 13.67
C PRO A 251 6.38 5.15 14.65
N ASP A 252 7.36 6.00 14.98
CA ASP A 252 7.17 7.12 15.91
C ASP A 252 6.02 8.04 15.50
N THR A 253 5.86 8.28 14.21
CA THR A 253 4.79 9.12 13.68
C THR A 253 3.40 8.59 14.04
N ILE A 254 3.21 7.27 14.04
CA ILE A 254 1.93 6.64 14.43
C ILE A 254 1.69 6.85 15.92
N ALA A 255 2.70 6.58 16.75
CA ALA A 255 2.58 6.73 18.19
C ALA A 255 2.33 8.19 18.61
N CYS A 256 3.01 9.14 17.98
CA CYS A 256 2.88 10.58 18.28
C CYS A 256 1.54 11.17 17.79
N ALA A 257 0.98 10.67 16.71
CA ALA A 257 -0.29 11.15 16.18
C ALA A 257 -1.50 10.72 17.01
N GLN A 258 -1.34 9.71 17.85
CA GLN A 258 -2.42 9.13 18.66
C GLN A 258 -2.32 9.55 20.13
N HIS A 259 -3.44 10.00 20.69
CA HIS A 259 -3.51 10.25 22.12
C HIS A 259 -3.44 8.95 22.92
N GLY A 260 -2.74 8.99 24.05
CA GLY A 260 -2.71 7.86 25.00
C GLY A 260 -1.49 6.97 24.90
N PHE A 261 -0.61 7.19 23.94
CA PHE A 261 0.65 6.45 23.78
C PHE A 261 1.86 7.24 24.26
N HIS A 262 2.90 6.49 24.58
CA HIS A 262 4.23 6.95 24.89
C HIS A 262 5.24 6.13 24.09
N SER A 263 6.11 6.82 23.34
CA SER A 263 7.13 6.23 22.47
C SER A 263 8.48 6.26 23.18
N ILE A 264 9.18 5.15 23.22
CA ILE A 264 10.46 4.98 23.90
C ILE A 264 11.48 4.43 22.90
N PRO A 265 12.54 5.18 22.58
CA PRO A 265 13.59 4.66 21.71
C PRO A 265 14.35 3.51 22.38
N LEU A 266 14.79 2.54 21.59
CA LEU A 266 15.58 1.40 22.04
C LEU A 266 17.08 1.68 21.90
N LEU A 267 17.90 1.00 22.70
CA LEU A 267 19.35 1.00 22.58
C LEU A 267 19.87 -0.46 22.61
N PRO A 268 20.51 -0.95 21.55
CA PRO A 268 20.74 -0.30 20.23
C PRO A 268 19.47 0.14 19.52
N GLU A 269 19.58 1.15 18.64
CA GLU A 269 18.41 1.63 17.88
C GLU A 269 17.87 0.55 16.96
N LEU A 270 16.56 0.50 16.81
CA LEU A 270 15.90 -0.33 15.79
C LEU A 270 16.26 0.17 14.38
N PRO A 271 16.37 -0.72 13.41
CA PRO A 271 16.52 -0.33 12.01
C PRO A 271 15.39 0.60 11.59
N HIS A 272 15.74 1.64 10.85
CA HIS A 272 14.74 2.55 10.30
C HIS A 272 13.95 1.85 9.19
N HIS A 273 12.68 2.17 9.07
CA HIS A 273 11.83 1.71 7.98
C HIS A 273 11.80 2.74 6.86
N THR A 274 12.22 2.33 5.68
CA THR A 274 12.09 3.13 4.46
C THR A 274 10.76 2.83 3.81
N ILE A 275 9.94 3.86 3.62
CA ILE A 275 8.68 3.76 2.88
C ILE A 275 8.94 4.19 1.45
N SER A 276 8.53 3.34 0.52
CA SER A 276 8.71 3.56 -0.91
C SER A 276 7.41 3.41 -1.67
N LEU A 277 7.28 4.22 -2.70
CA LEU A 277 6.29 4.03 -3.76
C LEU A 277 6.89 3.07 -4.78
N ILE A 278 6.16 2.02 -5.12
CA ILE A 278 6.58 1.00 -6.06
C ILE A 278 5.59 0.87 -7.21
N CYS A 279 6.11 0.70 -8.42
CA CYS A 279 5.33 0.51 -9.64
C CYS A 279 5.95 -0.62 -10.46
N ARG A 280 5.16 -1.29 -11.29
CA ARG A 280 5.70 -2.27 -12.24
C ARG A 280 6.60 -1.59 -13.27
N LYS A 281 7.82 -2.13 -13.44
CA LYS A 281 8.82 -1.60 -14.38
C LYS A 281 8.37 -1.82 -15.83
N GLY A 282 8.51 -0.77 -16.63
CA GLY A 282 8.14 -0.83 -18.05
C GLY A 282 6.64 -0.92 -18.34
N ALA A 283 5.77 -0.92 -17.33
CA ALA A 283 4.34 -0.87 -17.52
C ALA A 283 3.88 0.54 -17.98
N TYR A 284 2.77 0.57 -18.69
CA TYR A 284 2.09 1.83 -18.98
C TYR A 284 1.63 2.50 -17.68
N ARG A 285 2.03 3.75 -17.49
CA ARG A 285 1.57 4.56 -16.36
C ARG A 285 0.44 5.47 -16.81
N SER A 286 -0.74 5.26 -16.26
CA SER A 286 -1.88 6.15 -16.52
C SER A 286 -1.58 7.57 -16.03
N PRO A 287 -2.26 8.61 -16.59
CA PRO A 287 -2.13 9.98 -16.06
C PRO A 287 -2.38 10.08 -14.56
N ALA A 288 -3.34 9.31 -14.03
CA ALA A 288 -3.60 9.24 -12.58
C ALA A 288 -2.41 8.66 -11.79
N CYS A 289 -1.75 7.61 -12.31
CA CYS A 289 -0.54 7.05 -11.71
C CYS A 289 0.61 8.07 -11.69
N GLN A 290 0.80 8.80 -12.81
CA GLN A 290 1.85 9.81 -12.91
C GLN A 290 1.60 10.97 -11.95
N ALA A 291 0.37 11.52 -11.96
CA ALA A 291 -0.02 12.62 -11.07
C ALA A 291 0.10 12.22 -9.58
N PHE A 292 -0.25 10.96 -9.24
CA PHE A 292 -0.09 10.48 -7.86
C PHE A 292 1.39 10.35 -7.48
N ALA A 293 2.24 9.84 -8.36
CA ALA A 293 3.67 9.69 -8.10
C ALA A 293 4.36 11.06 -7.94
N GLU A 294 4.01 12.04 -8.78
CA GLU A 294 4.51 13.42 -8.68
C GLU A 294 4.08 14.07 -7.36
N LEU A 295 2.79 13.99 -7.03
CA LEU A 295 2.26 14.50 -5.76
C LEU A 295 2.90 13.79 -4.54
N ALA A 296 3.14 12.48 -4.63
CA ALA A 296 3.80 11.74 -3.57
C ALA A 296 5.25 12.20 -3.34
N ALA A 297 5.98 12.51 -4.41
CA ALA A 297 7.34 13.05 -4.33
C ALA A 297 7.35 14.47 -3.71
N GLU A 298 6.43 15.35 -4.10
CA GLU A 298 6.30 16.69 -3.51
C GLU A 298 5.90 16.62 -2.04
N TRP A 299 4.90 15.80 -1.72
CA TRP A 299 4.44 15.56 -0.36
C TRP A 299 5.55 15.02 0.55
N SER A 300 6.36 14.09 0.04
CA SER A 300 7.54 13.54 0.70
C SER A 300 8.57 14.62 1.04
N ALA A 301 8.88 15.49 0.08
CA ALA A 301 9.84 16.58 0.26
C ALA A 301 9.37 17.59 1.33
N LEU A 302 8.09 17.95 1.34
CA LEU A 302 7.48 18.82 2.35
C LEU A 302 7.51 18.19 3.75
N ARG A 303 7.17 16.89 3.85
CA ARG A 303 7.22 16.13 5.10
C ARG A 303 8.64 16.12 5.67
N CYS A 304 9.64 15.82 4.84
CA CYS A 304 11.04 15.83 5.23
C CYS A 304 11.47 17.19 5.80
N GLN A 305 11.09 18.31 5.15
CA GLN A 305 11.40 19.67 5.62
C GLN A 305 10.76 19.97 6.99
N LEU A 306 9.51 19.58 7.18
CA LEU A 306 8.78 19.78 8.45
C LEU A 306 9.38 18.95 9.60
N GLU A 307 9.79 17.72 9.32
CA GLU A 307 10.41 16.87 10.32
C GLU A 307 11.83 17.31 10.67
N CYS A 308 12.63 17.75 9.69
CA CYS A 308 13.95 18.33 9.93
C CYS A 308 13.86 19.63 10.77
N SER A 309 12.79 20.41 10.61
CA SER A 309 12.55 21.61 11.40
C SER A 309 12.20 21.31 12.87
N LYS A 310 11.58 20.16 13.12
CA LYS A 310 11.13 19.72 14.47
C LYS A 310 12.19 18.92 15.21
N ARG A 311 13.11 18.25 14.52
CA ARG A 311 14.17 17.42 15.10
C ARG A 311 15.50 18.15 15.00
N LEU A 312 16.20 18.25 16.13
CA LEU A 312 17.60 18.75 16.21
C LEU A 312 18.63 17.78 15.56
N ARG A 313 18.19 16.78 14.80
CA ARG A 313 19.04 15.81 14.11
C ARG A 313 18.91 15.95 12.60
N PRO A 314 20.02 15.91 11.84
CA PRO A 314 19.98 15.98 10.37
C PRO A 314 19.22 14.77 9.81
N CYS A 315 18.44 15.01 8.76
CA CYS A 315 17.73 13.98 8.03
C CYS A 315 18.74 13.02 7.37
N PRO A 316 18.61 11.70 7.52
CA PRO A 316 19.50 10.74 6.87
C PRO A 316 19.42 10.78 5.33
N LEU A 317 18.43 11.47 4.76
CA LEU A 317 18.23 11.63 3.32
C LEU A 317 18.76 12.95 2.76
N THR A 318 19.50 13.78 3.52
CA THR A 318 19.97 15.08 3.05
C THR A 318 20.72 15.00 1.71
N ASP A 319 21.51 13.98 1.48
CA ASP A 319 22.21 13.78 0.20
C ASP A 319 21.29 13.30 -0.93
N THR A 320 20.25 12.53 -0.62
CA THR A 320 19.29 12.00 -1.61
C THR A 320 18.23 13.06 -1.96
N CYS A 321 17.76 13.84 -0.97
CA CYS A 321 16.84 14.97 -1.19
C CYS A 321 17.49 16.12 -1.96
N LEU A 322 18.80 16.32 -1.83
CA LEU A 322 19.52 17.36 -2.58
C LEU A 322 19.86 16.92 -4.01
N ARG A 323 19.99 15.62 -4.28
CA ARG A 323 20.26 15.12 -5.64
C ARG A 323 19.04 15.09 -6.55
N SER A 324 17.82 15.12 -6.02
CA SER A 324 16.60 15.22 -6.83
C SER A 324 16.36 16.63 -7.43
N LYS A 325 17.23 17.59 -7.13
CA LYS A 325 17.18 18.97 -7.68
C LYS A 325 18.07 19.21 -8.89
N SER A 326 18.69 18.19 -9.48
CA SER A 326 19.38 18.34 -10.77
C SER A 326 18.43 17.98 -11.90
N PRO A 327 17.87 18.94 -12.63
CA PRO A 327 17.25 18.61 -13.90
C PRO A 327 18.38 18.25 -14.85
N SER A 328 18.48 16.99 -15.25
CA SER A 328 19.24 16.60 -16.40
C SER A 328 18.60 17.28 -17.61
N ASP A 329 19.37 18.13 -18.28
CA ASP A 329 19.06 18.78 -19.54
C ASP A 329 18.44 17.83 -20.55
N GLY A 330 17.14 17.95 -20.73
CA GLY A 330 16.37 17.41 -21.81
C GLY A 330 15.41 18.49 -22.27
N LYS A 331 15.92 19.40 -23.12
CA LYS A 331 15.10 20.37 -23.83
C LYS A 331 14.02 19.62 -24.62
N ALA A 332 12.78 19.78 -24.19
CA ALA A 332 11.62 19.68 -25.06
C ALA A 332 10.82 20.97 -24.86
N ASP A 333 10.86 21.78 -25.91
CA ASP A 333 10.07 23.00 -26.06
C ASP A 333 8.57 22.65 -25.87
N PHE A 334 7.96 23.25 -24.86
CA PHE A 334 6.51 23.40 -24.81
C PHE A 334 6.21 24.89 -24.50
N ASP A 335 5.87 25.57 -25.56
CA ASP A 335 5.41 26.96 -25.57
C ASP A 335 3.96 27.03 -25.07
N GLY A 336 3.74 27.90 -24.10
CA GLY A 336 2.53 28.69 -23.96
C GLY A 336 1.30 28.09 -23.32
N ARG A 337 1.14 28.33 -22.04
CA ARG A 337 0.08 29.14 -21.41
C ARG A 337 0.05 28.92 -19.90
N ALA A 338 0.75 29.77 -19.19
CA ALA A 338 0.50 30.01 -17.77
C ALA A 338 -0.47 31.18 -17.64
N ALA A 339 -1.60 30.97 -17.01
CA ALA A 339 -2.43 32.08 -16.52
C ALA A 339 -2.97 31.68 -15.13
N ALA A 340 -2.41 32.36 -14.14
CA ALA A 340 -3.02 32.86 -12.91
C ALA A 340 -3.88 31.90 -12.02
N ALA A 341 -3.31 31.55 -10.91
CA ALA A 341 -4.01 31.52 -9.64
C ALA A 341 -3.00 31.75 -8.50
N SER A 342 -2.69 33.01 -8.22
CA SER A 342 -2.14 33.46 -6.96
C SER A 342 -3.31 33.82 -6.04
N ASP A 343 -3.09 33.65 -4.74
CA ASP A 343 -3.90 34.08 -3.59
C ASP A 343 -4.94 33.09 -3.07
N ALA A 344 -4.50 32.29 -2.11
CA ALA A 344 -5.33 31.85 -0.98
C ALA A 344 -4.46 31.77 0.27
N ALA A 345 -4.53 32.82 1.08
CA ALA A 345 -3.96 32.90 2.41
C ALA A 345 -4.72 32.01 3.42
N PRO A 346 -4.10 31.62 4.54
CA PRO A 346 -4.71 30.69 5.50
C PRO A 346 -5.78 31.42 6.34
N LEU A 347 -6.97 30.85 6.38
CA LEU A 347 -8.06 31.25 7.26
C LEU A 347 -7.76 30.87 8.71
N VAL A 348 -7.37 31.85 9.49
CA VAL A 348 -7.39 31.84 10.95
C VAL A 348 -8.84 32.06 11.40
N THR A 349 -9.50 31.07 11.95
CA THR A 349 -10.79 31.24 12.62
C THR A 349 -10.58 31.76 14.03
N LYS A 350 -10.87 33.04 14.24
CA LYS A 350 -11.14 33.63 15.55
C LYS A 350 -12.53 33.20 16.00
N GLY A 351 -12.59 32.64 17.20
CA GLY A 351 -13.84 32.34 17.88
C GLY A 351 -14.57 33.63 18.28
N ASP A 352 -15.86 33.67 18.04
CA ASP A 352 -16.76 34.60 18.63
C ASP A 352 -17.87 33.90 19.44
N SER A 353 -17.82 34.18 20.71
CA SER A 353 -18.78 33.74 21.71
C SER A 353 -20.12 34.52 21.54
N LYS A 354 -21.20 33.83 21.25
CA LYS A 354 -22.54 34.35 21.57
C LYS A 354 -23.40 33.29 22.25
N ARG A 355 -23.70 33.60 23.52
CA ARG A 355 -24.71 32.94 24.33
C ARG A 355 -26.08 33.05 23.64
N HIS A 356 -26.81 31.96 23.56
CA HIS A 356 -28.27 32.00 23.49
C HIS A 356 -28.88 30.86 24.30
N ASN A 357 -29.77 31.32 25.19
CA ASN A 357 -30.73 30.68 26.09
C ASN A 357 -31.30 29.33 25.60
N ALA A 358 -31.36 28.42 26.57
CA ALA A 358 -32.20 27.22 26.55
C ALA A 358 -33.66 27.54 26.90
N PRO A 359 -34.62 26.73 26.46
CA PRO A 359 -35.78 26.44 27.26
C PRO A 359 -35.80 25.01 27.82
N ARG A 360 -36.11 24.92 29.09
CA ARG A 360 -36.45 23.71 29.85
C ARG A 360 -37.66 23.01 29.24
N ILE A 361 -37.60 21.72 29.04
CA ILE A 361 -38.79 20.86 28.92
C ILE A 361 -38.62 19.66 29.84
N GLY A 362 -39.71 19.38 30.54
CA GLY A 362 -39.86 18.58 31.73
C GLY A 362 -39.64 17.07 31.58
N LYS A 363 -39.44 16.48 32.75
CA LYS A 363 -39.56 15.03 33.00
C LYS A 363 -41.02 14.58 32.91
N PRO A 364 -41.29 13.36 32.54
CA PRO A 364 -42.32 12.56 33.23
C PRO A 364 -41.73 11.37 33.97
N SER A 365 -42.26 11.18 35.14
CA SER A 365 -42.20 10.04 36.03
C SER A 365 -42.91 8.82 35.40
N VAL A 366 -42.35 7.63 35.47
CA VAL A 366 -42.83 6.41 36.19
C VAL A 366 -41.67 5.40 36.14
#